data_78c8725bc50e6c4515e1afd664bf01a6
#
_entry.id   78c8725bc50e6c4515e1afd664bf01a6
#
_cell.length_a   1.000
_cell.length_b   1.000
_cell.length_c   1.000
_cell.angle_alpha   90.00
_cell.angle_beta   90.00
_cell.angle_gamma   90.00
#
_symmetry.space_group_name_H-M   'P 1'
#
loop_
_entity.id
_entity.type
_entity.pdbx_description
1 polymer ?
#
loop_
_entity_poly.entity_id
_entity_poly.type
_entity_poly.pdbx_seq_one_letter_code
_entity_poly.pdbx_strand_id
1 'polypeptide(L)'
;MALHRYLLTILPASALFVEVERLRTALHARIGSFSGRHNPPHITLCFLDLPAEHEPAIMDAIAIGATGQPGFTLHYHGITHFPDKRTIYVDPVEKEAIADVRTPIVTALKANPGLHAAVRETDHPHLTIAAGLKPTQFMRAWEYLAPHECHRQEQVREVVLMRRGLIPGTRYEHLRTFPLT
;
A
#
# COMPACT_ATOMS: atom_id res chain seq x y z
N MET A 1 -3.40 16.41 -20.50
CA MET A 1 -3.79 15.00 -20.34
C MET A 1 -4.11 14.73 -18.86
N ALA A 2 -5.09 13.86 -18.59
CA ALA A 2 -5.43 13.52 -17.21
C ALA A 2 -4.33 12.64 -16.59
N LEU A 3 -3.88 13.00 -15.38
CA LEU A 3 -2.92 12.22 -14.63
C LEU A 3 -3.62 11.13 -13.82
N HIS A 4 -2.98 9.98 -13.77
CA HIS A 4 -3.38 8.85 -12.94
C HIS A 4 -2.27 8.52 -11.95
N ARG A 5 -2.65 8.07 -10.76
CA ARG A 5 -1.73 7.42 -9.83
C ARG A 5 -1.72 5.93 -10.09
N TYR A 6 -0.56 5.43 -10.44
CA TYR A 6 -0.24 4.01 -10.53
C TYR A 6 0.42 3.61 -9.22
N LEU A 7 -0.17 2.66 -8.52
CA LEU A 7 0.23 2.24 -7.18
C LEU A 7 0.57 0.74 -7.19
N LEU A 8 1.83 0.41 -6.99
CA LEU A 8 2.29 -0.97 -6.84
C LEU A 8 2.25 -1.36 -5.38
N THR A 9 1.60 -2.48 -5.09
CA THR A 9 1.27 -2.88 -3.71
C THR A 9 1.40 -4.38 -3.47
N ILE A 10 1.48 -4.73 -2.18
CA ILE A 10 1.09 -6.03 -1.66
C ILE A 10 -0.30 -5.86 -1.05
N LEU A 11 -1.26 -6.68 -1.46
CA LEU A 11 -2.58 -6.76 -0.85
C LEU A 11 -2.58 -7.83 0.24
N PRO A 12 -3.12 -7.54 1.44
CA PRO A 12 -3.19 -8.54 2.50
C PRO A 12 -4.17 -9.66 2.12
N ALA A 13 -3.94 -10.85 2.65
CA ALA A 13 -4.87 -11.96 2.52
C ALA A 13 -6.27 -11.61 3.02
N SER A 14 -7.29 -12.29 2.51
CA SER A 14 -8.71 -11.96 2.72
C SER A 14 -9.10 -11.78 4.19
N ALA A 15 -8.54 -12.58 5.10
CA ALA A 15 -8.84 -12.47 6.53
C ALA A 15 -8.37 -11.14 7.14
N LEU A 16 -7.13 -10.73 6.84
CA LEU A 16 -6.60 -9.46 7.33
C LEU A 16 -7.25 -8.27 6.61
N PHE A 17 -7.54 -8.42 5.31
CA PHE A 17 -8.28 -7.42 4.56
C PHE A 17 -9.63 -7.09 5.22
N VAL A 18 -10.44 -8.11 5.52
CA VAL A 18 -11.75 -7.96 6.18
C VAL A 18 -11.60 -7.37 7.58
N GLU A 19 -10.58 -7.79 8.33
CA GLU A 19 -10.30 -7.25 9.67
C GLU A 19 -10.00 -5.74 9.62
N VAL A 20 -9.12 -5.30 8.73
CA VAL A 20 -8.78 -3.88 8.57
C VAL A 20 -10.02 -3.06 8.14
N GLU A 21 -10.82 -3.57 7.20
CA GLU A 21 -12.05 -2.90 6.79
C GLU A 21 -13.09 -2.80 7.93
N ARG A 22 -13.21 -3.81 8.78
CA ARG A 22 -14.03 -3.79 9.99
C ARG A 22 -13.55 -2.72 10.97
N LEU A 23 -12.23 -2.67 11.23
CA LEU A 23 -11.63 -1.66 12.10
C LEU A 23 -11.86 -0.25 11.57
N ARG A 24 -11.67 -0.02 10.27
CA ARG A 24 -11.93 1.26 9.61
C ARG A 24 -13.39 1.69 9.71
N THR A 25 -14.32 0.75 9.57
CA THR A 25 -15.76 1.01 9.70
C THR A 25 -16.13 1.42 11.12
N ALA A 26 -15.65 0.67 12.11
CA ALA A 26 -15.87 0.99 13.51
C ALA A 26 -15.20 2.32 13.92
N LEU A 27 -14.01 2.60 13.36
CA LEU A 27 -13.31 3.85 13.59
C LEU A 27 -14.05 5.05 13.00
N HIS A 28 -14.54 4.92 11.76
CA HIS A 28 -15.34 5.98 11.12
C HIS A 28 -16.57 6.37 11.94
N ALA A 29 -17.25 5.40 12.54
CA ALA A 29 -18.40 5.67 13.43
C ALA A 29 -17.99 6.49 14.69
N ARG A 30 -16.74 6.40 15.13
CA ARG A 30 -16.23 7.07 16.34
C ARG A 30 -15.65 8.45 16.10
N ILE A 31 -14.94 8.63 14.99
CA ILE A 31 -14.14 9.83 14.71
C ILE A 31 -14.55 10.59 13.44
N GLY A 32 -15.53 10.07 12.68
CA GLY A 32 -15.91 10.62 11.39
C GLY A 32 -14.92 10.28 10.27
N SER A 33 -14.95 11.05 9.19
CA SER A 33 -14.14 10.81 8.00
C SER A 33 -12.65 11.04 8.23
N PHE A 34 -11.83 10.18 7.60
CA PHE A 34 -10.37 10.26 7.59
C PHE A 34 -9.81 9.78 6.25
N SER A 35 -8.56 10.15 5.97
CA SER A 35 -7.88 9.80 4.72
C SER A 35 -7.64 8.29 4.61
N GLY A 36 -7.76 7.75 3.40
CA GLY A 36 -7.54 6.34 3.12
C GLY A 36 -8.72 5.41 3.45
N ARG A 37 -9.82 5.92 4.02
CA ARG A 37 -10.99 5.13 4.42
C ARG A 37 -11.55 4.24 3.31
N HIS A 38 -11.51 4.72 2.08
CA HIS A 38 -12.08 4.04 0.90
C HIS A 38 -11.04 3.40 -0.02
N ASN A 39 -9.76 3.48 0.34
CA ASN A 39 -8.73 2.76 -0.39
C ASN A 39 -8.70 1.30 0.09
N PRO A 40 -8.51 0.31 -0.80
CA PRO A 40 -8.31 -1.07 -0.34
C PRO A 40 -7.14 -1.12 0.65
N PRO A 41 -7.18 -1.96 1.70
CA PRO A 41 -6.02 -2.22 2.54
C PRO A 41 -4.84 -2.71 1.69
N HIS A 42 -3.66 -2.11 1.85
CA HIS A 42 -2.47 -2.44 1.06
C HIS A 42 -1.19 -1.98 1.73
N ILE A 43 -0.08 -2.64 1.39
CA ILE A 43 1.28 -2.14 1.64
C ILE A 43 1.79 -1.54 0.34
N THR A 44 2.15 -0.25 0.36
CA THR A 44 2.72 0.43 -0.80
C THR A 44 4.18 0.02 -1.01
N LEU A 45 4.53 -0.38 -2.23
CA LEU A 45 5.91 -0.59 -2.67
C LEU A 45 6.46 0.69 -3.32
N CYS A 46 5.77 1.18 -4.34
CA CYS A 46 6.05 2.46 -5.00
C CYS A 46 4.80 3.00 -5.69
N PHE A 47 4.86 4.25 -6.13
CA PHE A 47 3.82 4.83 -6.98
C PHE A 47 4.39 5.80 -8.00
N LEU A 48 3.62 6.04 -9.08
CA LEU A 48 3.92 7.00 -10.14
C LEU A 48 2.67 7.80 -10.46
N ASP A 49 2.82 9.10 -10.69
CA ASP A 49 1.74 9.97 -11.19
C ASP A 49 2.04 10.34 -12.64
N LEU A 50 1.36 9.68 -13.59
CA LEU A 50 1.61 9.79 -15.02
C LEU A 50 0.31 9.74 -15.84
N PRO A 51 0.31 10.26 -17.09
CA PRO A 51 -0.77 10.04 -18.04
C PRO A 51 -0.91 8.56 -18.44
N ALA A 52 -2.12 8.18 -18.91
CA ALA A 52 -2.47 6.80 -19.24
C ALA A 52 -1.60 6.19 -20.38
N GLU A 53 -1.01 7.01 -21.23
CA GLU A 53 -0.12 6.57 -22.31
C GLU A 53 1.14 5.85 -21.80
N HIS A 54 1.55 6.08 -20.55
CA HIS A 54 2.69 5.42 -19.92
C HIS A 54 2.34 4.04 -19.33
N GLU A 55 1.08 3.66 -19.25
CA GLU A 55 0.63 2.43 -18.61
C GLU A 55 1.30 1.15 -19.15
N PRO A 56 1.44 0.96 -20.49
CA PRO A 56 2.14 -0.21 -21.01
C PRO A 56 3.59 -0.29 -20.55
N ALA A 57 4.32 0.84 -20.57
CA ALA A 57 5.71 0.90 -20.14
C ALA A 57 5.87 0.63 -18.63
N ILE A 58 4.92 1.08 -17.81
CA ILE A 58 4.87 0.77 -16.37
C ILE A 58 4.67 -0.73 -16.17
N MET A 59 3.72 -1.34 -16.86
CA MET A 59 3.43 -2.78 -16.75
C MET A 59 4.63 -3.64 -17.16
N ASP A 60 5.29 -3.29 -18.27
CA ASP A 60 6.45 -4.01 -18.78
C ASP A 60 7.64 -3.92 -17.80
N ALA A 61 7.92 -2.74 -17.28
CA ALA A 61 8.99 -2.55 -16.30
C ALA A 61 8.74 -3.33 -15.00
N ILE A 62 7.48 -3.33 -14.50
CA ILE A 62 7.12 -4.13 -13.31
C ILE A 62 7.28 -5.62 -13.62
N ALA A 63 6.83 -6.10 -14.78
CA ALA A 63 6.97 -7.51 -15.16
C ALA A 63 8.45 -7.94 -15.19
N ILE A 64 9.33 -7.11 -15.77
CA ILE A 64 10.77 -7.35 -15.80
C ILE A 64 11.34 -7.47 -14.37
N GLY A 65 11.02 -6.50 -13.51
CA GLY A 65 11.57 -6.47 -12.15
C GLY A 65 10.99 -7.53 -11.21
N ALA A 66 9.76 -8.00 -11.46
CA ALA A 66 9.11 -9.06 -10.68
C ALA A 66 9.53 -10.46 -11.10
N THR A 67 10.04 -10.62 -12.33
CA THR A 67 10.46 -11.93 -12.86
C THR A 67 11.56 -12.55 -11.99
N GLY A 68 11.33 -13.79 -11.55
CA GLY A 68 12.29 -14.55 -10.72
C GLY A 68 12.42 -14.06 -9.28
N GLN A 69 11.61 -13.12 -8.84
CA GLN A 69 11.59 -12.73 -7.43
C GLN A 69 10.86 -13.81 -6.62
N PRO A 70 11.46 -14.30 -5.50
CA PRO A 70 10.81 -15.30 -4.68
C PRO A 70 9.63 -14.72 -3.92
N GLY A 71 8.57 -15.53 -3.79
CA GLY A 71 7.54 -15.30 -2.78
C GLY A 71 8.11 -15.46 -1.37
N PHE A 72 7.46 -14.83 -0.38
CA PHE A 72 7.93 -14.88 1.01
C PHE A 72 6.78 -14.93 2.01
N THR A 73 7.11 -15.35 3.23
CA THR A 73 6.18 -15.28 4.36
C THR A 73 6.23 -13.89 4.96
N LEU A 74 5.06 -13.30 5.16
CA LEU A 74 4.90 -11.99 5.81
C LEU A 74 4.13 -12.16 7.12
N HIS A 75 4.72 -11.68 8.20
CA HIS A 75 4.08 -11.58 9.51
C HIS A 75 3.66 -10.15 9.78
N TYR A 76 2.55 -9.99 10.49
CA TYR A 76 2.09 -8.70 11.01
C TYR A 76 2.14 -8.73 12.54
N HIS A 77 2.71 -7.69 13.13
CA HIS A 77 2.95 -7.63 14.58
C HIS A 77 2.31 -6.39 15.22
N GLY A 78 1.01 -6.49 15.44
CA GLY A 78 0.28 -5.46 16.18
C GLY A 78 -0.04 -4.21 15.38
N ILE A 79 -0.73 -3.29 16.05
CA ILE A 79 -1.09 -1.97 15.54
C ILE A 79 -0.19 -0.94 16.18
N THR A 80 0.38 -0.06 15.37
CA THR A 80 1.26 1.03 15.81
C THR A 80 0.98 2.31 15.01
N HIS A 81 1.77 3.35 15.22
CA HIS A 81 1.60 4.63 14.53
C HIS A 81 2.94 5.32 14.23
N PHE A 82 2.93 6.19 13.24
CA PHE A 82 4.03 7.13 13.02
C PHE A 82 3.87 8.33 13.97
N PRO A 83 4.88 8.65 14.80
CA PRO A 83 4.80 9.74 15.77
C PRO A 83 4.43 11.08 15.13
N ASP A 84 5.03 11.38 13.97
CA ASP A 84 4.94 12.70 13.35
C ASP A 84 3.79 12.85 12.35
N LYS A 85 3.21 11.74 11.87
CA LYS A 85 2.27 11.74 10.74
C LYS A 85 0.82 11.49 11.12
N ARG A 86 0.56 11.17 12.38
CA ARG A 86 -0.78 10.77 12.87
C ARG A 86 -1.43 9.74 11.96
N THR A 87 -0.65 8.75 11.55
CA THR A 87 -1.05 7.60 10.75
C THR A 87 -0.95 6.35 11.62
N ILE A 88 -2.03 5.58 11.69
CA ILE A 88 -2.11 4.32 12.44
C ILE A 88 -2.13 3.18 11.44
N TYR A 89 -1.33 2.15 11.67
CA TYR A 89 -1.13 1.05 10.73
C TYR A 89 -0.86 -0.28 11.43
N VAL A 90 -1.05 -1.39 10.71
CA VAL A 90 -0.56 -2.72 11.10
C VAL A 90 0.87 -2.84 10.63
N ASP A 91 1.78 -3.27 11.53
CA ASP A 91 3.23 -3.31 11.25
C ASP A 91 3.63 -4.64 10.59
N PRO A 92 4.13 -4.63 9.35
CA PRO A 92 4.74 -5.80 8.72
C PRO A 92 6.13 -6.04 9.29
N VAL A 93 6.48 -7.31 9.58
CA VAL A 93 7.76 -7.68 10.21
C VAL A 93 8.89 -7.76 9.20
N GLU A 94 8.68 -8.46 8.08
CA GLU A 94 9.72 -8.76 7.08
C GLU A 94 9.93 -7.58 6.11
N LYS A 95 10.36 -6.43 6.65
CA LYS A 95 10.58 -5.20 5.86
C LYS A 95 11.68 -5.36 4.83
N GLU A 96 12.69 -6.17 5.12
CA GLU A 96 13.77 -6.49 4.18
C GLU A 96 13.25 -7.31 3.00
N ALA A 97 12.46 -8.37 3.23
CA ALA A 97 11.87 -9.15 2.14
C ALA A 97 10.94 -8.32 1.24
N ILE A 98 10.21 -7.36 1.83
CA ILE A 98 9.42 -6.38 1.06
C ILE A 98 10.35 -5.51 0.20
N ALA A 99 11.47 -5.05 0.75
CA ALA A 99 12.46 -4.25 0.03
C ALA A 99 13.16 -5.04 -1.07
N ASP A 100 13.45 -6.32 -0.86
CA ASP A 100 14.07 -7.23 -1.84
C ASP A 100 13.18 -7.39 -3.07
N VAL A 101 11.87 -7.52 -2.90
CA VAL A 101 10.92 -7.55 -4.03
C VAL A 101 10.76 -6.18 -4.67
N ARG A 102 10.74 -5.10 -3.89
CA ARG A 102 10.57 -3.73 -4.40
C ARG A 102 11.76 -3.28 -5.24
N THR A 103 12.98 -3.54 -4.79
CA THR A 103 14.22 -2.95 -5.36
C THR A 103 14.41 -3.26 -6.84
N PRO A 104 14.33 -4.52 -7.32
CA PRO A 104 14.48 -4.81 -8.74
C PRO A 104 13.37 -4.21 -9.59
N ILE A 105 12.14 -4.13 -9.08
CA ILE A 105 11.02 -3.51 -9.80
C ILE A 105 11.24 -2.00 -9.95
N VAL A 106 11.63 -1.33 -8.88
CA VAL A 106 11.93 0.11 -8.92
C VAL A 106 13.14 0.39 -9.82
N THR A 107 14.15 -0.48 -9.82
CA THR A 107 15.30 -0.38 -10.72
C THR A 107 14.86 -0.45 -12.18
N ALA A 108 14.00 -1.40 -12.54
CA ALA A 108 13.45 -1.53 -13.89
C ALA A 108 12.58 -0.33 -14.29
N LEU A 109 11.75 0.19 -13.39
CA LEU A 109 10.96 1.41 -13.61
C LEU A 109 11.89 2.63 -13.86
N LYS A 110 12.93 2.79 -13.06
CA LYS A 110 13.89 3.90 -13.18
C LYS A 110 14.82 3.78 -14.39
N ALA A 111 15.01 2.58 -14.92
CA ALA A 111 15.77 2.36 -16.15
C ALA A 111 15.05 2.91 -17.41
N ASN A 112 13.73 3.10 -17.33
CA ASN A 112 12.96 3.73 -18.41
C ASN A 112 12.98 5.26 -18.25
N PRO A 113 13.58 6.02 -19.22
CA PRO A 113 13.67 7.47 -19.12
C PRO A 113 12.34 8.19 -18.96
N GLY A 114 11.25 7.65 -19.54
CA GLY A 114 9.91 8.21 -19.46
C GLY A 114 9.24 8.01 -18.08
N LEU A 115 9.76 7.10 -17.26
CA LEU A 115 9.21 6.77 -15.93
C LEU A 115 10.09 7.26 -14.79
N HIS A 116 11.41 7.37 -15.00
CA HIS A 116 12.44 7.61 -13.99
C HIS A 116 12.05 8.71 -12.97
N ALA A 117 11.74 9.89 -13.48
CA ALA A 117 11.46 11.06 -12.64
C ALA A 117 10.14 10.98 -11.86
N ALA A 118 9.24 10.09 -12.27
CA ALA A 118 7.91 9.94 -11.67
C ALA A 118 7.88 8.91 -10.53
N VAL A 119 8.89 8.01 -10.44
CA VAL A 119 8.91 6.94 -9.42
C VAL A 119 9.06 7.53 -8.02
N ARG A 120 8.16 7.14 -7.13
CA ARG A 120 8.20 7.46 -5.70
C ARG A 120 8.16 6.18 -4.89
N GLU A 121 9.16 5.98 -4.05
CA GLU A 121 9.31 4.80 -3.18
C GLU A 121 8.82 5.09 -1.78
N THR A 122 8.56 4.03 -1.02
CA THR A 122 8.36 4.12 0.42
C THR A 122 9.46 3.36 1.15
N ASP A 123 10.10 4.00 2.13
CA ASP A 123 11.15 3.39 2.94
C ASP A 123 10.60 2.67 4.17
N HIS A 124 9.34 2.93 4.50
CA HIS A 124 8.67 2.34 5.65
C HIS A 124 7.39 1.63 5.19
N PRO A 125 7.48 0.35 4.78
CA PRO A 125 6.29 -0.41 4.42
C PRO A 125 5.36 -0.54 5.63
N HIS A 126 4.06 -0.31 5.41
CA HIS A 126 3.04 -0.34 6.45
C HIS A 126 1.66 -0.59 5.85
N LEU A 127 0.79 -1.27 6.59
CA LEU A 127 -0.60 -1.50 6.21
C LEU A 127 -1.49 -0.46 6.92
N THR A 128 -1.81 0.63 6.25
CA THR A 128 -2.54 1.75 6.84
C THR A 128 -3.94 1.37 7.28
N ILE A 129 -4.31 1.67 8.52
CA ILE A 129 -5.69 1.66 9.01
C ILE A 129 -6.30 3.06 8.82
N ALA A 130 -5.66 4.11 9.32
CA ALA A 130 -6.14 5.48 9.22
C ALA A 130 -4.97 6.46 9.06
N ALA A 131 -5.13 7.46 8.20
CA ALA A 131 -4.12 8.48 7.94
C ALA A 131 -4.73 9.88 7.89
N GLY A 132 -3.88 10.91 7.96
CA GLY A 132 -4.31 12.31 7.87
C GLY A 132 -5.24 12.74 9.00
N LEU A 133 -5.11 12.12 10.17
CA LEU A 133 -5.97 12.39 11.33
C LEU A 133 -5.66 13.76 11.92
N LYS A 134 -6.71 14.48 12.31
CA LYS A 134 -6.59 15.66 13.19
C LYS A 134 -6.11 15.23 14.59
N PRO A 135 -5.47 16.09 15.40
CA PRO A 135 -4.98 15.70 16.72
C PRO A 135 -6.01 15.00 17.59
N THR A 136 -7.21 15.55 17.71
CA THR A 136 -8.31 14.95 18.49
C THR A 136 -8.82 13.62 17.90
N GLN A 137 -8.84 13.51 16.57
CA GLN A 137 -9.19 12.25 15.92
C GLN A 137 -8.13 11.17 16.19
N PHE A 138 -6.85 11.54 16.14
CA PHE A 138 -5.76 10.61 16.40
C PHE A 138 -5.81 10.06 17.83
N MET A 139 -6.00 10.90 18.84
CA MET A 139 -6.11 10.45 20.23
C MET A 139 -7.24 9.43 20.42
N ARG A 140 -8.44 9.75 19.92
CA ARG A 140 -9.60 8.85 20.01
C ARG A 140 -9.44 7.56 19.17
N ALA A 141 -8.77 7.67 18.02
CA ALA A 141 -8.46 6.53 17.17
C ALA A 141 -7.45 5.60 17.83
N TRP A 142 -6.40 6.16 18.42
CA TRP A 142 -5.36 5.40 19.09
C TRP A 142 -5.89 4.70 20.35
N GLU A 143 -6.66 5.39 21.18
CA GLU A 143 -7.35 4.81 22.33
C GLU A 143 -8.19 3.58 21.95
N TYR A 144 -8.86 3.64 20.82
CA TYR A 144 -9.67 2.52 20.31
C TYR A 144 -8.82 1.40 19.73
N LEU A 145 -7.80 1.72 18.95
CA LEU A 145 -7.04 0.73 18.17
C LEU A 145 -5.89 0.08 18.95
N ALA A 146 -5.26 0.79 19.89
CA ALA A 146 -4.10 0.29 20.61
C ALA A 146 -4.31 -1.06 21.34
N PRO A 147 -5.50 -1.37 21.91
CA PRO A 147 -5.74 -2.66 22.54
C PRO A 147 -5.95 -3.82 21.55
N HIS A 148 -6.08 -3.54 20.24
CA HIS A 148 -6.34 -4.61 19.27
C HIS A 148 -5.02 -5.32 18.93
N GLU A 149 -4.99 -6.60 19.23
CA GLU A 149 -3.92 -7.48 18.81
C GLU A 149 -4.16 -7.88 17.35
N CYS A 150 -3.21 -7.57 16.48
CA CYS A 150 -3.23 -7.95 15.07
C CYS A 150 -1.98 -8.76 14.77
N HIS A 151 -2.01 -10.05 15.08
CA HIS A 151 -0.96 -10.99 14.76
C HIS A 151 -1.45 -11.91 13.65
N ARG A 152 -0.85 -11.81 12.48
CA ARG A 152 -1.23 -12.58 11.29
C ARG A 152 0.02 -13.01 10.53
N GLN A 153 -0.15 -14.08 9.77
CA GLN A 153 0.86 -14.59 8.85
C GLN A 153 0.19 -14.89 7.51
N GLU A 154 0.88 -14.57 6.43
CA GLU A 154 0.44 -14.88 5.07
C GLU A 154 1.62 -15.16 4.14
N GLN A 155 1.32 -15.78 2.99
CA GLN A 155 2.27 -15.97 1.91
C GLN A 155 2.08 -14.87 0.87
N VAL A 156 3.10 -14.05 0.68
CA VAL A 156 3.14 -13.06 -0.42
C VAL A 156 3.65 -13.79 -1.66
N ARG A 157 2.77 -13.94 -2.65
CA ARG A 157 3.07 -14.63 -3.92
C ARG A 157 2.89 -13.76 -5.14
N GLU A 158 2.53 -12.51 -4.93
CA GLU A 158 2.25 -11.59 -6.03
C GLU A 158 2.34 -10.14 -5.55
N VAL A 159 2.57 -9.25 -6.49
CA VAL A 159 2.39 -7.81 -6.30
C VAL A 159 1.31 -7.32 -7.26
N VAL A 160 0.57 -6.29 -6.86
CA VAL A 160 -0.60 -5.81 -7.58
C VAL A 160 -0.40 -4.36 -7.98
N LEU A 161 -0.62 -4.07 -9.27
CA LEU A 161 -0.70 -2.71 -9.78
C LEU A 161 -2.14 -2.24 -9.76
N MET A 162 -2.38 -1.14 -9.11
CA MET A 162 -3.66 -0.43 -9.08
C MET A 162 -3.54 0.95 -9.70
N ARG A 163 -4.64 1.50 -10.21
CA ARG A 163 -4.71 2.83 -10.79
C ARG A 163 -5.89 3.60 -10.24
N ARG A 164 -5.76 4.92 -10.11
CA ARG A 164 -6.88 5.84 -9.92
C ARG A 164 -6.60 7.18 -10.61
N GLY A 165 -7.64 7.91 -10.95
CA GLY A 165 -7.50 9.32 -11.34
C GLY A 165 -7.01 10.18 -10.16
N LEU A 166 -6.35 11.30 -10.45
CA LEU A 166 -5.97 12.30 -9.42
C LEU A 166 -7.10 13.32 -9.16
N ILE A 167 -8.34 12.95 -9.43
CA ILE A 167 -9.53 13.76 -9.19
C ILE A 167 -10.16 13.29 -7.86
N PRO A 168 -10.64 14.20 -7.01
CA PRO A 168 -11.32 13.83 -5.77
C PRO A 168 -12.47 12.84 -6.01
N GLY A 169 -12.60 11.85 -5.14
CA GLY A 169 -13.66 10.82 -5.21
C GLY A 169 -13.35 9.62 -6.09
N THR A 170 -12.24 9.61 -6.84
CA THR A 170 -11.84 8.43 -7.61
C THR A 170 -11.33 7.33 -6.69
N ARG A 171 -11.64 6.07 -7.05
CA ARG A 171 -11.20 4.88 -6.34
C ARG A 171 -10.12 4.16 -7.12
N TYR A 172 -9.30 3.38 -6.40
CA TYR A 172 -8.36 2.49 -7.05
C TYR A 172 -9.11 1.35 -7.76
N GLU A 173 -8.71 1.08 -8.98
CA GLU A 173 -9.07 -0.10 -9.76
C GLU A 173 -7.85 -1.01 -9.91
N HIS A 174 -8.07 -2.31 -9.88
CA HIS A 174 -7.05 -3.30 -10.15
C HIS A 174 -6.71 -3.30 -11.64
N LEU A 175 -5.43 -3.15 -11.99
CA LEU A 175 -4.97 -3.24 -13.38
C LEU A 175 -4.36 -4.59 -13.69
N ARG A 176 -3.38 -5.01 -12.91
CA ARG A 176 -2.63 -6.25 -13.19
C ARG A 176 -1.99 -6.82 -11.92
N THR A 177 -1.96 -8.14 -11.88
CA THR A 177 -1.21 -8.93 -10.89
C THR A 177 0.07 -9.47 -11.52
N PHE A 178 1.17 -9.41 -10.78
CA PHE A 178 2.48 -9.93 -11.18
C PHE A 178 2.89 -11.01 -10.17
N PRO A 179 2.99 -12.28 -10.63
CA PRO A 179 3.36 -13.37 -9.73
C PRO A 179 4.83 -13.29 -9.31
N LEU A 180 5.09 -13.70 -8.06
CA LEU A 180 6.41 -14.01 -7.54
C LEU A 180 6.61 -15.54 -7.59
N THR A 181 7.83 -16.01 -7.76
CA THR A 181 8.15 -17.44 -8.00
C THR A 181 8.58 -18.15 -6.73
#